data_439a03a4aacc4a7ab25081a37da12e24
#
_entry.id   439a03a4aacc4a7ab25081a37da12e24
#
_cell.length_a   1.000
_cell.length_b   1.000
_cell.length_c   1.000
_cell.angle_alpha   90.00
_cell.angle_beta   90.00
_cell.angle_gamma   90.00
#
_symmetry.space_group_name_H-M   'P 1'
#
loop_
_entity.id
_entity.type
_entity.pdbx_description
1 polymer ?
#
loop_
_entity_poly.entity_id
_entity_poly.type
_entity_poly.pdbx_seq_one_letter_code
_entity_poly.pdbx_strand_id
1 'polypeptide(L)'
;LGDVYKRQASNSLCLGGEFDNTENIKRMVNLRLKIANLLGYPTYADYVLADRMAENAQTVNAFLDELLAQTKEYAVKDYNTIGEYARSQGFEGEVMPWDMAYYSEKYRHEKYELNEELVKPYLQLDSVKRGVFLLANKLYGLNFTPNPEVPVYHPEVTAYDVTDKDGRFLAELYLDFFPRATKRGGAWETEFRSVSIVEEHETRPLVSLVMNFTKPTDTTPSL
;
A
#
# COMPACT_ATOMS: atom_id res chain seq x y z
N LEU A 1 -12.14 16.10 19.47
CA LEU A 1 -11.74 15.06 20.46
C LEU A 1 -11.59 13.68 19.82
N GLY A 2 -12.51 13.24 18.89
CA GLY A 2 -12.45 11.90 18.28
C GLY A 2 -11.15 11.62 17.52
N ASP A 3 -10.61 12.57 16.78
CA ASP A 3 -9.42 12.38 15.96
C ASP A 3 -8.14 12.36 16.79
N VAL A 4 -8.09 13.11 17.89
CA VAL A 4 -6.99 13.02 18.88
C VAL A 4 -6.90 11.60 19.44
N TYR A 5 -8.03 11.03 19.89
CA TYR A 5 -8.07 9.66 20.44
C TYR A 5 -7.72 8.60 19.40
N LYS A 6 -8.23 8.72 18.16
CA LYS A 6 -7.87 7.80 17.07
C LYS A 6 -6.36 7.82 16.79
N ARG A 7 -5.77 9.02 16.74
CA ARG A 7 -4.32 9.16 16.55
C ARG A 7 -3.53 8.59 17.71
N GLN A 8 -3.95 8.85 18.96
CA GLN A 8 -3.30 8.28 20.15
C GLN A 8 -3.35 6.76 20.14
N ALA A 9 -4.53 6.18 19.88
CA ALA A 9 -4.70 4.73 19.78
C ALA A 9 -3.81 4.13 18.68
N SER A 10 -3.75 4.77 17.49
CA SER A 10 -2.89 4.33 16.39
C SER A 10 -1.39 4.41 16.74
N ASN A 11 -0.96 5.47 17.42
CA ASN A 11 0.45 5.68 17.77
C ASN A 11 0.90 4.85 18.99
N SER A 12 -0.03 4.30 19.76
CA SER A 12 0.26 3.44 20.91
C SER A 12 0.08 1.94 20.63
N LEU A 13 -0.15 1.57 19.38
CA LEU A 13 -0.23 0.16 18.96
C LEU A 13 1.04 -0.59 19.36
N CYS A 14 0.87 -1.73 20.04
CA CYS A 14 1.95 -2.58 20.52
C CYS A 14 2.94 -1.89 21.47
N LEU A 15 2.52 -0.81 22.14
CA LEU A 15 3.27 -0.09 23.14
C LEU A 15 2.55 -0.18 24.50
N GLY A 16 3.10 -0.97 25.41
CA GLY A 16 2.47 -1.28 26.69
C GLY A 16 1.34 -2.31 26.63
N GLY A 17 0.95 -2.86 27.77
CA GLY A 17 -0.11 -3.86 27.89
C GLY A 17 0.25 -5.25 27.37
N GLU A 18 -0.77 -6.05 27.12
CA GLU A 18 -0.67 -7.46 26.67
C GLU A 18 0.09 -7.63 25.36
N PHE A 19 -0.04 -6.66 24.46
CA PHE A 19 0.56 -6.70 23.12
C PHE A 19 1.82 -5.85 22.98
N ASP A 20 2.49 -5.53 24.07
CA ASP A 20 3.72 -4.73 24.07
C ASP A 20 4.86 -5.47 23.37
N ASN A 21 5.40 -4.84 22.32
CA ASN A 21 6.51 -5.35 21.53
C ASN A 21 7.87 -4.70 21.86
N THR A 22 7.96 -3.87 22.89
CA THR A 22 9.20 -3.16 23.25
C THR A 22 10.38 -4.11 23.44
N GLU A 23 10.21 -5.18 24.22
CA GLU A 23 11.28 -6.16 24.46
C GLU A 23 11.58 -7.01 23.21
N ASN A 24 10.56 -7.32 22.40
CA ASN A 24 10.74 -8.01 21.13
C ASN A 24 11.58 -7.18 20.16
N ILE A 25 11.34 -5.88 20.08
CA ILE A 25 12.10 -4.96 19.22
C ILE A 25 13.55 -4.89 19.68
N LYS A 26 13.80 -4.71 20.98
CA LYS A 26 15.17 -4.72 21.55
C LYS A 26 15.90 -6.02 21.25
N ARG A 27 15.24 -7.16 21.46
CA ARG A 27 15.81 -8.48 21.18
C ARG A 27 16.14 -8.64 19.68
N MET A 28 15.24 -8.22 18.83
CA MET A 28 15.43 -8.29 17.37
C MET A 28 16.62 -7.45 16.90
N VAL A 29 16.74 -6.20 17.38
CA VAL A 29 17.86 -5.32 17.02
C VAL A 29 19.19 -5.91 17.49
N ASN A 30 19.26 -6.41 18.73
CA ASN A 30 20.46 -7.07 19.25
C ASN A 30 20.83 -8.35 18.51
N LEU A 31 19.85 -9.16 18.10
CA LEU A 31 20.10 -10.35 17.29
C LEU A 31 20.61 -10.01 15.90
N ARG A 32 20.06 -8.97 15.28
CA ARG A 32 20.55 -8.46 13.99
C ARG A 32 22.00 -8.00 14.07
N LEU A 33 22.37 -7.28 15.14
CA LEU A 33 23.78 -6.91 15.35
C LEU A 33 24.70 -8.14 15.50
N LYS A 34 24.26 -9.13 16.29
CA LYS A 34 25.03 -10.39 16.44
C LYS A 34 25.21 -11.13 15.13
N ILE A 35 24.15 -11.19 14.28
CA ILE A 35 24.24 -11.80 12.95
C ILE A 35 25.28 -11.08 12.10
N ALA A 36 25.22 -9.74 12.04
CA ALA A 36 26.19 -8.96 11.29
C ALA A 36 27.63 -9.20 11.75
N ASN A 37 27.86 -9.19 13.08
CA ASN A 37 29.20 -9.41 13.64
C ASN A 37 29.71 -10.84 13.36
N LEU A 38 28.85 -11.86 13.39
CA LEU A 38 29.23 -13.25 13.02
C LEU A 38 29.63 -13.36 11.54
N LEU A 39 29.04 -12.51 10.68
CA LEU A 39 29.37 -12.45 9.25
C LEU A 39 30.52 -11.48 8.94
N GLY A 40 31.16 -10.89 9.96
CA GLY A 40 32.32 -10.01 9.80
C GLY A 40 31.99 -8.52 9.53
N TYR A 41 30.73 -8.13 9.69
CA TYR A 41 30.31 -6.75 9.50
C TYR A 41 30.18 -6.00 10.84
N PRO A 42 30.59 -4.71 10.92
CA PRO A 42 30.51 -3.91 12.15
C PRO A 42 29.07 -3.70 12.63
N THR A 43 28.17 -3.45 11.71
CA THR A 43 26.74 -3.22 11.99
C THR A 43 25.83 -4.00 11.06
N TYR A 44 24.54 -4.11 11.43
CA TYR A 44 23.55 -4.74 10.55
C TYR A 44 23.29 -3.93 9.27
N ALA A 45 23.45 -2.61 9.34
CA ALA A 45 23.36 -1.75 8.15
C ALA A 45 24.50 -2.06 7.16
N ASP A 46 25.73 -2.22 7.64
CA ASP A 46 26.87 -2.59 6.77
C ASP A 46 26.64 -3.94 6.09
N TYR A 47 26.13 -4.91 6.84
CA TYR A 47 25.78 -6.24 6.30
C TYR A 47 24.72 -6.15 5.18
N VAL A 48 23.62 -5.43 5.43
CA VAL A 48 22.52 -5.32 4.46
C VAL A 48 22.90 -4.50 3.24
N LEU A 49 23.71 -3.44 3.42
CA LEU A 49 24.08 -2.55 2.34
C LEU A 49 25.19 -3.07 1.43
N ALA A 50 25.94 -4.08 1.88
CA ALA A 50 27.01 -4.69 1.08
C ALA A 50 26.56 -5.17 -0.31
N ASP A 51 25.28 -5.53 -0.46
CA ASP A 51 24.63 -6.13 -1.65
C ASP A 51 23.53 -5.20 -2.20
N ARG A 52 23.53 -3.91 -1.78
CA ARG A 52 22.56 -2.89 -2.21
C ARG A 52 23.22 -1.81 -3.04
N MET A 53 22.43 -1.10 -3.88
CA MET A 53 22.91 -0.01 -4.73
C MET A 53 23.60 1.13 -3.97
N ALA A 54 23.24 1.34 -2.70
CA ALA A 54 23.84 2.38 -1.87
C ALA A 54 25.22 2.01 -1.29
N GLU A 55 25.56 0.73 -1.28
CA GLU A 55 26.83 0.11 -0.86
C GLU A 55 27.20 0.32 0.62
N ASN A 56 26.94 1.48 1.20
CA ASN A 56 27.31 1.81 2.58
C ASN A 56 26.38 2.85 3.22
N ALA A 57 26.44 2.96 4.56
CA ALA A 57 25.61 3.87 5.34
C ALA A 57 25.90 5.35 5.07
N GLN A 58 27.13 5.71 4.70
CA GLN A 58 27.50 7.09 4.37
C GLN A 58 26.75 7.57 3.12
N THR A 59 26.66 6.74 2.09
CA THR A 59 25.90 7.04 0.87
C THR A 59 24.42 7.24 1.17
N VAL A 60 23.85 6.39 2.02
CA VAL A 60 22.43 6.53 2.44
C VAL A 60 22.20 7.82 3.19
N ASN A 61 23.05 8.13 4.18
CA ASN A 61 22.91 9.35 4.97
C ASN A 61 23.11 10.62 4.12
N ALA A 62 24.11 10.64 3.25
CA ALA A 62 24.33 11.77 2.35
C ALA A 62 23.11 12.03 1.44
N PHE A 63 22.50 10.97 0.89
CA PHE A 63 21.27 11.08 0.10
C PHE A 63 20.10 11.64 0.93
N LEU A 64 19.91 11.15 2.16
CA LEU A 64 18.84 11.62 3.05
C LEU A 64 19.07 13.07 3.49
N ASP A 65 20.30 13.46 3.79
CA ASP A 65 20.65 14.82 4.18
C ASP A 65 20.44 15.81 3.03
N GLU A 66 20.82 15.42 1.82
CA GLU A 66 20.56 16.21 0.61
C GLU A 66 19.05 16.38 0.38
N LEU A 67 18.28 15.29 0.46
CA LEU A 67 16.83 15.33 0.31
C LEU A 67 16.19 16.23 1.38
N LEU A 68 16.63 16.10 2.63
CA LEU A 68 16.16 16.97 3.73
C LEU A 68 16.46 18.43 3.45
N ALA A 69 17.69 18.75 3.03
CA ALA A 69 18.10 20.13 2.72
C ALA A 69 17.23 20.74 1.62
N GLN A 70 16.90 19.95 0.58
CA GLN A 70 16.10 20.42 -0.54
C GLN A 70 14.60 20.54 -0.23
N THR A 71 14.06 19.73 0.70
CA THR A 71 12.61 19.65 0.93
C THR A 71 12.13 20.38 2.17
N LYS A 72 12.98 20.59 3.18
CA LYS A 72 12.58 21.14 4.48
C LYS A 72 11.89 22.49 4.40
N GLU A 73 12.40 23.39 3.56
CA GLU A 73 11.83 24.73 3.40
C GLU A 73 10.41 24.67 2.81
N TYR A 74 10.18 23.77 1.86
CA TYR A 74 8.86 23.57 1.26
C TYR A 74 7.89 22.98 2.27
N ALA A 75 8.30 22.00 3.07
CA ALA A 75 7.47 21.42 4.12
C ALA A 75 7.07 22.45 5.19
N VAL A 76 8.01 23.31 5.60
CA VAL A 76 7.71 24.42 6.52
C VAL A 76 6.74 25.43 5.90
N LYS A 77 6.94 25.78 4.62
CA LYS A 77 6.03 26.67 3.90
C LYS A 77 4.61 26.10 3.82
N ASP A 78 4.48 24.82 3.49
CA ASP A 78 3.18 24.15 3.40
C ASP A 78 2.49 24.10 4.77
N TYR A 79 3.24 23.76 5.83
CA TYR A 79 2.73 23.80 7.20
C TYR A 79 2.23 25.19 7.60
N ASN A 80 3.00 26.24 7.33
CA ASN A 80 2.61 27.61 7.61
C ASN A 80 1.39 28.05 6.81
N THR A 81 1.30 27.67 5.53
CA THR A 81 0.15 27.95 4.67
C THR A 81 -1.14 27.39 5.25
N ILE A 82 -1.10 26.13 5.70
CA ILE A 82 -2.27 25.49 6.32
C ILE A 82 -2.57 26.10 7.69
N GLY A 83 -1.56 26.48 8.47
CA GLY A 83 -1.72 27.18 9.74
C GLY A 83 -2.37 28.55 9.58
N GLU A 84 -1.98 29.32 8.57
CA GLU A 84 -2.60 30.61 8.23
C GLU A 84 -4.06 30.43 7.79
N TYR A 85 -4.31 29.45 6.97
CA TYR A 85 -5.66 29.09 6.55
C TYR A 85 -6.54 28.69 7.75
N ALA A 86 -6.05 27.85 8.64
CA ALA A 86 -6.77 27.44 9.84
C ALA A 86 -7.16 28.66 10.70
N ARG A 87 -6.23 29.58 10.92
CA ARG A 87 -6.49 30.84 11.64
C ARG A 87 -7.55 31.71 10.93
N SER A 88 -7.53 31.79 9.61
CA SER A 88 -8.57 32.50 8.84
C SER A 88 -9.96 31.87 9.01
N GLN A 89 -10.03 30.60 9.35
CA GLN A 89 -11.27 29.88 9.66
C GLN A 89 -11.65 29.92 11.14
N GLY A 90 -10.99 30.79 11.94
CA GLY A 90 -11.29 30.97 13.36
C GLY A 90 -10.62 29.94 14.29
N PHE A 91 -9.62 29.19 13.82
CA PHE A 91 -8.85 28.31 14.69
C PHE A 91 -7.88 29.10 15.56
N GLU A 92 -7.95 28.88 16.86
CA GLU A 92 -7.08 29.50 17.85
C GLU A 92 -6.03 28.48 18.33
N GLY A 93 -4.76 28.86 18.34
CA GLY A 93 -3.65 28.04 18.78
C GLY A 93 -2.74 27.55 17.67
N GLU A 94 -1.92 26.53 18.00
CA GLU A 94 -1.03 25.86 17.06
C GLU A 94 -1.74 24.70 16.37
N VAL A 95 -1.60 24.60 15.04
CA VAL A 95 -2.15 23.49 14.26
C VAL A 95 -1.33 22.23 14.55
N MET A 96 -1.96 21.27 15.18
CA MET A 96 -1.31 20.01 15.56
C MET A 96 -1.42 18.97 14.44
N PRO A 97 -0.62 17.89 14.47
CA PRO A 97 -0.66 16.85 13.43
C PRO A 97 -2.04 16.23 13.18
N TRP A 98 -2.93 16.23 14.15
CA TRP A 98 -4.33 15.75 13.98
C TRP A 98 -5.26 16.79 13.34
N ASP A 99 -4.88 18.07 13.32
CA ASP A 99 -5.62 19.16 12.70
C ASP A 99 -5.21 19.34 11.23
N MET A 100 -3.96 19.03 10.91
CA MET A 100 -3.37 19.23 9.58
C MET A 100 -4.20 18.60 8.46
N ALA A 101 -4.63 17.35 8.60
CA ALA A 101 -5.39 16.66 7.57
C ALA A 101 -6.74 17.34 7.31
N TYR A 102 -7.42 17.78 8.37
CA TYR A 102 -8.71 18.47 8.28
C TYR A 102 -8.59 19.81 7.55
N TYR A 103 -7.65 20.66 7.97
CA TYR A 103 -7.47 21.99 7.36
C TYR A 103 -6.87 21.91 5.97
N SER A 104 -5.99 20.94 5.69
CA SER A 104 -5.46 20.70 4.35
C SER A 104 -6.56 20.33 3.38
N GLU A 105 -7.51 19.46 3.78
CA GLU A 105 -8.64 19.07 2.94
C GLU A 105 -9.58 20.25 2.66
N LYS A 106 -9.91 21.04 3.69
CA LYS A 106 -10.71 22.27 3.50
C LYS A 106 -10.03 23.26 2.56
N TYR A 107 -8.71 23.50 2.77
CA TYR A 107 -7.93 24.40 1.93
C TYR A 107 -7.90 23.91 0.47
N ARG A 108 -7.68 22.62 0.25
CA ARG A 108 -7.68 22.01 -1.07
C ARG A 108 -9.02 22.19 -1.78
N HIS A 109 -10.11 21.93 -1.06
CA HIS A 109 -11.44 22.08 -1.61
C HIS A 109 -11.77 23.55 -1.96
N GLU A 110 -11.42 24.49 -1.08
CA GLU A 110 -11.71 25.90 -1.29
C GLU A 110 -10.83 26.53 -2.41
N LYS A 111 -9.54 26.16 -2.44
CA LYS A 111 -8.58 26.78 -3.37
C LYS A 111 -8.60 26.16 -4.76
N TYR A 112 -8.83 24.86 -4.88
CA TYR A 112 -8.73 24.12 -6.13
C TYR A 112 -10.07 23.60 -6.63
N GLU A 113 -11.16 23.82 -5.89
CA GLU A 113 -12.51 23.28 -6.20
C GLU A 113 -12.50 21.77 -6.45
N LEU A 114 -11.46 21.07 -5.95
CA LEU A 114 -11.28 19.64 -6.16
C LEU A 114 -12.11 18.87 -5.12
N ASN A 115 -13.15 18.20 -5.59
CA ASN A 115 -13.97 17.31 -4.79
C ASN A 115 -13.88 15.88 -5.33
N GLU A 116 -13.14 15.03 -4.64
CA GLU A 116 -12.96 13.62 -5.02
C GLU A 116 -14.29 12.86 -5.06
N GLU A 117 -15.28 13.25 -4.26
CA GLU A 117 -16.61 12.64 -4.26
C GLU A 117 -17.31 12.77 -5.62
N LEU A 118 -17.00 13.82 -6.39
CA LEU A 118 -17.53 13.99 -7.74
C LEU A 118 -16.87 13.07 -8.77
N VAL A 119 -15.66 12.59 -8.47
CA VAL A 119 -14.89 11.71 -9.35
C VAL A 119 -15.20 10.23 -9.08
N LYS A 120 -15.46 9.86 -7.83
CA LYS A 120 -15.74 8.49 -7.40
C LYS A 120 -16.77 7.75 -8.26
N PRO A 121 -17.93 8.33 -8.64
CA PRO A 121 -18.93 7.62 -9.45
C PRO A 121 -18.41 7.15 -10.81
N TYR A 122 -17.38 7.79 -11.34
CA TYR A 122 -16.75 7.39 -12.60
C TYR A 122 -15.78 6.21 -12.45
N LEU A 123 -15.38 5.90 -11.21
CA LEU A 123 -14.40 4.87 -10.88
C LEU A 123 -15.03 3.66 -10.18
N GLN A 124 -16.25 3.31 -10.56
CA GLN A 124 -16.92 2.13 -10.05
C GLN A 124 -16.07 0.87 -10.33
N LEU A 125 -15.84 0.04 -9.30
CA LEU A 125 -14.91 -1.10 -9.33
C LEU A 125 -15.14 -2.04 -10.53
N ASP A 126 -16.41 -2.42 -10.80
CA ASP A 126 -16.70 -3.31 -11.94
C ASP A 126 -16.40 -2.66 -13.29
N SER A 127 -16.57 -1.35 -13.40
CA SER A 127 -16.25 -0.62 -14.63
C SER A 127 -14.74 -0.50 -14.83
N VAL A 128 -14.00 -0.22 -13.75
CA VAL A 128 -12.54 -0.20 -13.76
C VAL A 128 -11.98 -1.58 -14.10
N LYS A 129 -12.49 -2.65 -13.47
CA LYS A 129 -12.09 -4.03 -13.77
C LYS A 129 -12.28 -4.37 -15.26
N ARG A 130 -13.46 -4.06 -15.83
CA ARG A 130 -13.70 -4.23 -17.28
C ARG A 130 -12.74 -3.42 -18.12
N GLY A 131 -12.43 -2.18 -17.70
CA GLY A 131 -11.46 -1.31 -18.38
C GLY A 131 -10.06 -1.89 -18.39
N VAL A 132 -9.59 -2.41 -17.25
CA VAL A 132 -8.28 -3.08 -17.13
C VAL A 132 -8.21 -4.32 -18.02
N PHE A 133 -9.23 -5.18 -18.01
CA PHE A 133 -9.28 -6.36 -18.86
C PHE A 133 -9.30 -5.99 -20.35
N LEU A 134 -10.07 -4.98 -20.72
CA LEU A 134 -10.09 -4.46 -22.10
C LEU A 134 -8.72 -3.91 -22.52
N LEU A 135 -8.02 -3.19 -21.65
CA LEU A 135 -6.69 -2.68 -21.93
C LEU A 135 -5.69 -3.82 -22.12
N ALA A 136 -5.69 -4.81 -21.23
CA ALA A 136 -4.84 -6.00 -21.36
C ALA A 136 -5.13 -6.80 -22.63
N ASN A 137 -6.40 -6.89 -23.01
CA ASN A 137 -6.79 -7.50 -24.29
C ASN A 137 -6.23 -6.74 -25.48
N LYS A 138 -6.38 -5.40 -25.52
CA LYS A 138 -5.90 -4.58 -26.63
C LYS A 138 -4.37 -4.57 -26.75
N LEU A 139 -3.65 -4.57 -25.64
CA LEU A 139 -2.18 -4.50 -25.64
C LEU A 139 -1.52 -5.87 -25.85
N TYR A 140 -2.09 -6.92 -25.25
CA TYR A 140 -1.44 -8.22 -25.17
C TYR A 140 -2.27 -9.38 -25.74
N GLY A 141 -3.50 -9.13 -26.15
CA GLY A 141 -4.40 -10.18 -26.63
C GLY A 141 -4.94 -11.10 -25.53
N LEU A 142 -4.87 -10.69 -24.27
CA LEU A 142 -5.30 -11.50 -23.12
C LEU A 142 -6.83 -11.47 -22.99
N ASN A 143 -7.43 -12.62 -22.70
CA ASN A 143 -8.83 -12.75 -22.37
C ASN A 143 -8.97 -13.24 -20.92
N PHE A 144 -9.99 -12.74 -20.22
CA PHE A 144 -10.27 -13.07 -18.81
C PHE A 144 -11.67 -13.61 -18.70
N THR A 145 -11.80 -14.89 -18.38
CA THR A 145 -13.09 -15.59 -18.25
C THR A 145 -13.30 -15.99 -16.79
N PRO A 146 -14.39 -15.56 -16.13
CA PRO A 146 -14.68 -16.01 -14.76
C PRO A 146 -14.76 -17.54 -14.70
N ASN A 147 -14.06 -18.13 -13.72
CA ASN A 147 -14.10 -19.57 -13.49
C ASN A 147 -14.50 -19.87 -12.03
N PRO A 148 -15.80 -20.13 -11.77
CA PRO A 148 -16.29 -20.44 -10.42
C PRO A 148 -15.92 -21.84 -9.92
N GLU A 149 -15.42 -22.72 -10.81
CA GLU A 149 -15.01 -24.08 -10.43
C GLU A 149 -13.62 -24.12 -9.79
N VAL A 150 -12.84 -23.04 -9.95
CA VAL A 150 -11.53 -22.93 -9.33
C VAL A 150 -11.69 -22.71 -7.82
N PRO A 151 -11.02 -23.53 -6.96
CA PRO A 151 -11.06 -23.34 -5.52
C PRO A 151 -10.49 -21.97 -5.11
N VAL A 152 -11.22 -21.23 -4.32
CA VAL A 152 -10.80 -19.95 -3.74
C VAL A 152 -10.58 -20.06 -2.25
N TYR A 153 -9.61 -19.31 -1.73
CA TYR A 153 -9.27 -19.33 -0.30
C TYR A 153 -10.19 -18.48 0.59
N HIS A 154 -11.10 -17.70 -0.01
CA HIS A 154 -12.13 -16.93 0.69
C HIS A 154 -13.34 -16.71 -0.22
N PRO A 155 -14.59 -16.73 0.29
CA PRO A 155 -15.80 -16.62 -0.53
C PRO A 155 -15.92 -15.33 -1.37
N GLU A 156 -15.26 -14.26 -0.97
CA GLU A 156 -15.27 -12.97 -1.69
C GLU A 156 -14.17 -12.86 -2.76
N VAL A 157 -13.34 -13.89 -2.92
CA VAL A 157 -12.32 -13.96 -3.99
C VAL A 157 -12.98 -14.50 -5.25
N THR A 158 -12.67 -13.88 -6.37
CA THR A 158 -13.10 -14.37 -7.69
C THR A 158 -11.91 -14.85 -8.49
N ALA A 159 -12.04 -15.97 -9.19
CA ALA A 159 -11.01 -16.52 -10.06
C ALA A 159 -11.36 -16.32 -11.54
N TYR A 160 -10.33 -16.14 -12.36
CA TYR A 160 -10.44 -15.95 -13.81
C TYR A 160 -9.40 -16.79 -14.53
N ASP A 161 -9.84 -17.58 -15.51
CA ASP A 161 -8.93 -18.13 -16.51
C ASP A 161 -8.41 -17.01 -17.40
N VAL A 162 -7.10 -16.95 -17.53
CA VAL A 162 -6.44 -16.04 -18.47
C VAL A 162 -5.98 -16.82 -19.69
N THR A 163 -6.45 -16.44 -20.86
CA THR A 163 -6.08 -17.07 -22.13
C THR A 163 -5.47 -16.06 -23.10
N ASP A 164 -4.68 -16.54 -24.07
CA ASP A 164 -4.23 -15.73 -25.18
C ASP A 164 -5.34 -15.53 -26.24
N LYS A 165 -5.00 -14.82 -27.30
CA LYS A 165 -5.92 -14.55 -28.44
C LYS A 165 -6.40 -15.81 -29.16
N ASP A 166 -5.67 -16.92 -29.05
CA ASP A 166 -5.98 -18.19 -29.71
C ASP A 166 -6.70 -19.15 -28.74
N GLY A 167 -7.02 -18.69 -27.53
CA GLY A 167 -7.73 -19.44 -26.50
C GLY A 167 -6.86 -20.39 -25.67
N ARG A 168 -5.53 -20.32 -25.82
CA ARG A 168 -4.63 -21.14 -25.03
C ARG A 168 -4.57 -20.63 -23.60
N PHE A 169 -4.75 -21.50 -22.61
CA PHE A 169 -4.64 -21.18 -21.20
C PHE A 169 -3.24 -20.72 -20.83
N LEU A 170 -3.13 -19.56 -20.17
CA LEU A 170 -1.88 -18.93 -19.75
C LEU A 170 -1.71 -18.90 -18.25
N ALA A 171 -2.75 -18.56 -17.51
CA ALA A 171 -2.65 -18.32 -16.06
C ALA A 171 -4.02 -18.39 -15.40
N GLU A 172 -4.01 -18.53 -14.06
CA GLU A 172 -5.17 -18.31 -13.20
C GLU A 172 -4.97 -17.00 -12.43
N LEU A 173 -5.98 -16.11 -12.49
CA LEU A 173 -5.95 -14.83 -11.81
C LEU A 173 -7.01 -14.78 -10.70
N TYR A 174 -6.58 -14.59 -9.45
CA TYR A 174 -7.45 -14.37 -8.31
C TYR A 174 -7.57 -12.87 -8.02
N LEU A 175 -8.81 -12.39 -7.84
CA LEU A 175 -9.09 -11.01 -7.43
C LEU A 175 -9.64 -11.01 -6.01
N ASP A 176 -8.84 -10.54 -5.07
CA ASP A 176 -9.16 -10.42 -3.65
C ASP A 176 -9.28 -8.94 -3.28
N PHE A 177 -10.46 -8.35 -3.48
CA PHE A 177 -10.64 -6.91 -3.50
C PHE A 177 -11.12 -6.31 -2.19
N PHE A 178 -11.69 -7.09 -1.27
CA PHE A 178 -12.38 -6.54 -0.11
C PHE A 178 -11.63 -6.75 1.21
N PRO A 179 -11.74 -5.81 2.18
CA PRO A 179 -11.10 -5.94 3.48
C PRO A 179 -11.77 -7.00 4.35
N ARG A 180 -11.00 -7.63 5.22
CA ARG A 180 -11.44 -8.53 6.28
C ARG A 180 -10.47 -8.48 7.46
N ALA A 181 -10.86 -8.98 8.64
CA ALA A 181 -10.10 -8.85 9.89
C ALA A 181 -8.65 -9.38 9.81
N THR A 182 -8.42 -10.43 9.02
CA THR A 182 -7.09 -11.06 8.87
C THR A 182 -6.29 -10.55 7.68
N LYS A 183 -6.83 -9.61 6.90
CA LYS A 183 -6.19 -9.07 5.69
C LYS A 183 -5.44 -7.78 6.01
N ARG A 184 -4.21 -7.68 5.53
CA ARG A 184 -3.43 -6.44 5.65
C ARG A 184 -4.02 -5.34 4.77
N GLY A 185 -3.88 -4.08 5.20
CA GLY A 185 -4.21 -2.92 4.40
C GLY A 185 -3.23 -2.72 3.24
N GLY A 186 -3.65 -1.96 2.22
CA GLY A 186 -2.86 -1.69 1.02
C GLY A 186 -3.28 -2.53 -0.18
N ALA A 187 -2.44 -2.58 -1.20
CA ALA A 187 -2.63 -3.37 -2.41
C ALA A 187 -1.31 -4.03 -2.80
N TRP A 188 -1.38 -5.29 -3.22
CA TRP A 188 -0.20 -6.06 -3.66
C TRP A 188 -0.59 -7.18 -4.61
N GLU A 189 0.41 -7.71 -5.25
CA GLU A 189 0.32 -8.93 -6.04
C GLU A 189 1.06 -10.05 -5.30
N THR A 190 0.56 -11.28 -5.45
CA THR A 190 1.21 -12.49 -4.94
C THR A 190 1.12 -13.58 -5.99
N GLU A 191 2.28 -14.12 -6.34
CA GLU A 191 2.38 -15.31 -7.16
C GLU A 191 2.41 -16.55 -6.27
N PHE A 192 1.35 -17.38 -6.32
CA PHE A 192 1.30 -18.65 -5.59
C PHE A 192 2.06 -19.76 -6.30
N ARG A 193 2.16 -19.68 -7.61
CA ARG A 193 2.91 -20.60 -8.45
C ARG A 193 3.41 -19.87 -9.68
N SER A 194 4.72 -20.02 -9.95
CA SER A 194 5.36 -19.46 -11.14
C SER A 194 5.17 -20.36 -12.37
N VAL A 195 5.33 -19.76 -13.55
CA VAL A 195 5.53 -20.56 -14.76
C VAL A 195 6.83 -21.35 -14.65
N SER A 196 6.77 -22.61 -14.96
CA SER A 196 7.96 -23.46 -14.99
C SER A 196 7.85 -24.51 -16.10
N ILE A 197 8.95 -24.79 -16.74
CA ILE A 197 9.11 -25.90 -17.71
C ILE A 197 10.27 -26.73 -17.20
N VAL A 198 10.01 -27.68 -16.31
CA VAL A 198 11.00 -28.58 -15.74
C VAL A 198 10.53 -30.02 -16.00
N GLU A 199 11.42 -30.87 -16.47
CA GLU A 199 11.17 -32.31 -16.68
C GLU A 199 9.92 -32.58 -17.56
N GLU A 200 9.73 -31.83 -18.64
CA GLU A 200 8.59 -31.92 -19.56
C GLU A 200 7.23 -31.56 -18.95
N HIS A 201 7.19 -31.10 -17.68
CA HIS A 201 5.98 -30.61 -17.04
C HIS A 201 5.93 -29.07 -17.06
N GLU A 202 4.99 -28.53 -17.82
CA GLU A 202 4.71 -27.09 -17.83
C GLU A 202 3.72 -26.76 -16.72
N THR A 203 4.11 -25.86 -15.81
CA THR A 203 3.19 -25.24 -14.85
C THR A 203 2.79 -23.86 -15.32
N ARG A 204 1.52 -23.51 -15.11
CA ARG A 204 1.00 -22.18 -15.39
C ARG A 204 0.91 -21.37 -14.09
N PRO A 205 1.15 -20.05 -14.14
CA PRO A 205 1.14 -19.22 -12.95
C PRO A 205 -0.25 -19.12 -12.33
N LEU A 206 -0.26 -19.06 -11.00
CA LEU A 206 -1.40 -18.71 -10.16
C LEU A 206 -1.07 -17.38 -9.48
N VAL A 207 -1.80 -16.34 -9.82
CA VAL A 207 -1.51 -14.96 -9.38
C VAL A 207 -2.72 -14.38 -8.66
N SER A 208 -2.49 -13.68 -7.56
CA SER A 208 -3.54 -12.98 -6.83
C SER A 208 -3.25 -11.48 -6.78
N LEU A 209 -4.23 -10.67 -7.20
CA LEU A 209 -4.27 -9.24 -6.94
C LEU A 209 -5.10 -8.99 -5.69
N VAL A 210 -4.44 -8.50 -4.65
CA VAL A 210 -5.04 -8.26 -3.35
C VAL A 210 -5.16 -6.76 -3.12
N MET A 211 -6.37 -6.30 -2.78
CA MET A 211 -6.69 -4.90 -2.55
C MET A 211 -7.62 -4.74 -1.34
N ASN A 212 -8.00 -3.52 -1.00
CA ASN A 212 -8.87 -3.21 0.13
C ASN A 212 -9.89 -2.12 -0.24
N PHE A 213 -10.68 -2.36 -1.29
CA PHE A 213 -11.78 -1.48 -1.67
C PHE A 213 -12.91 -1.52 -0.65
N THR A 214 -13.62 -0.42 -0.49
CA THR A 214 -14.85 -0.40 0.31
C THR A 214 -15.87 -1.36 -0.27
N LYS A 215 -16.42 -2.23 0.58
CA LYS A 215 -17.47 -3.18 0.14
C LYS A 215 -18.68 -2.42 -0.39
N PRO A 216 -19.34 -2.93 -1.43
CA PRO A 216 -20.60 -2.37 -1.87
C PRO A 216 -21.67 -2.54 -0.78
N THR A 217 -22.65 -1.66 -0.79
CA THR A 217 -23.89 -1.78 -0.02
C THR A 217 -25.05 -2.00 -0.96
N ASP A 218 -26.26 -2.18 -0.43
CA ASP A 218 -27.49 -2.34 -1.25
C ASP A 218 -27.76 -1.13 -2.14
N THR A 219 -27.22 0.05 -1.77
CA THR A 219 -27.48 1.33 -2.45
C THR A 219 -26.26 1.97 -3.07
N THR A 220 -25.06 1.51 -2.73
CA THR A 220 -23.81 2.12 -3.16
C THR A 220 -22.85 1.07 -3.70
N PRO A 221 -22.39 1.17 -4.95
CA PRO A 221 -21.39 0.26 -5.50
C PRO A 221 -20.03 0.44 -4.81
N SER A 222 -19.15 -0.54 -4.96
CA SER A 222 -17.73 -0.39 -4.59
C SER A 222 -17.05 0.60 -5.54
N LEU A 223 -16.27 1.52 -4.96
CA LEU A 223 -15.59 2.62 -5.66
C LEU A 223 -14.08 2.55 -5.40
#